data_1a2d94288fb88d300e5df300ef2eb3ed
#
_entry.id   1a2d94288fb88d300e5df300ef2eb3ed
#
_cell.length_a   1.000
_cell.length_b   1.000
_cell.length_c   1.000
_cell.angle_alpha   90.00
_cell.angle_beta   90.00
_cell.angle_gamma   90.00
#
_symmetry.space_group_name_H-M   'P 1'
#
loop_
_entity.id
_entity.type
_entity.pdbx_description
1 polymer ?
#
loop_
_entity_poly.entity_id
_entity_poly.type
_entity_poly.pdbx_seq_one_letter_code
_entity_poly.pdbx_strand_id
1 'polypeptide(L)'
;KIQQYGIVPVIRLEHAEDAAPLARALCEGGLPCAEVTFRTGAAEAAIKNMKTACPDMLVGAGTVLTVQQVENAVAAGAEFIVSPGLNPDILKYCAEHNILILPGCANPSDIEQAIKYGVEVVKFFPAEAVGGVKAIKAMAAPYNQVKFMPTGGINPSNVNDYLSFERIIACGGTWMVPGDLIAAGDYNGIRKLTEEAVHTILGFHLAHVGINCENAEDAHAVADAFEQIFGFKANENPNSIFSA
;
A
#
# COMPACT_ATOMS: atom_id res chain seq x y z
N LYS A 1 10.90 5.65 3.21
CA LYS A 1 9.78 5.07 4.00
C LYS A 1 8.74 4.38 3.10
N ILE A 2 8.06 5.09 2.14
CA ILE A 2 7.01 4.48 1.29
C ILE A 2 7.49 3.21 0.59
N GLN A 3 8.68 3.22 0.00
CA GLN A 3 9.28 2.07 -0.69
C GLN A 3 9.46 0.83 0.21
N GLN A 4 9.60 1.00 1.52
CA GLN A 4 9.76 -0.10 2.47
C GLN A 4 8.47 -0.90 2.68
N TYR A 5 7.32 -0.26 2.43
CA TYR A 5 6.00 -0.89 2.60
C TYR A 5 5.51 -1.60 1.34
N GLY A 6 5.93 -1.18 0.15
CA GLY A 6 5.50 -1.75 -1.14
C GLY A 6 4.04 -1.50 -1.50
N ILE A 7 3.16 -1.25 -0.53
CA ILE A 7 1.74 -0.90 -0.71
C ILE A 7 1.41 0.31 0.15
N VAL A 8 0.52 1.17 -0.36
CA VAL A 8 -0.06 2.30 0.39
C VAL A 8 -1.59 2.15 0.36
N PRO A 9 -2.24 1.90 1.50
CA PRO A 9 -3.70 1.92 1.59
C PRO A 9 -4.25 3.30 1.23
N VAL A 10 -5.14 3.34 0.23
CA VAL A 10 -5.82 4.58 -0.19
C VAL A 10 -7.21 4.59 0.43
N ILE A 11 -7.45 5.54 1.32
CA ILE A 11 -8.57 5.53 2.25
C ILE A 11 -9.51 6.70 1.96
N ARG A 12 -10.81 6.40 1.95
CA ARG A 12 -11.87 7.40 2.00
C ARG A 12 -12.66 7.19 3.30
N LEU A 13 -12.70 8.19 4.16
CA LEU A 13 -13.47 8.18 5.40
C LEU A 13 -14.62 9.16 5.32
N GLU A 14 -15.81 8.72 5.71
CA GLU A 14 -16.98 9.59 5.88
C GLU A 14 -16.98 10.25 7.28
N HIS A 15 -16.43 9.53 8.27
CA HIS A 15 -16.38 9.97 9.65
C HIS A 15 -14.95 9.94 10.19
N ALA A 16 -14.54 11.00 10.87
CA ALA A 16 -13.17 11.13 11.38
C ALA A 16 -12.87 10.19 12.58
N GLU A 17 -13.89 9.77 13.29
CA GLU A 17 -13.80 8.81 14.40
C GLU A 17 -13.35 7.42 13.96
N ASP A 18 -13.60 7.03 12.72
CA ASP A 18 -13.15 5.74 12.15
C ASP A 18 -11.63 5.69 11.96
N ALA A 19 -10.98 6.83 11.90
CA ALA A 19 -9.55 6.94 11.58
C ALA A 19 -8.64 6.27 12.62
N ALA A 20 -8.91 6.46 13.90
CA ALA A 20 -8.07 5.93 14.96
C ALA A 20 -8.10 4.39 15.06
N PRO A 21 -9.26 3.71 15.05
CA PRO A 21 -9.29 2.25 15.03
C PRO A 21 -8.74 1.68 13.71
N LEU A 22 -8.99 2.34 12.57
CA LEU A 22 -8.43 1.95 11.28
C LEU A 22 -6.90 2.01 11.28
N ALA A 23 -6.29 3.08 11.82
CA ALA A 23 -4.85 3.21 11.94
C ALA A 23 -4.24 2.05 12.75
N ARG A 24 -4.86 1.69 13.88
CA ARG A 24 -4.41 0.55 14.68
C ARG A 24 -4.47 -0.76 13.90
N ALA A 25 -5.58 -1.00 13.21
CA ALA A 25 -5.75 -2.22 12.39
C ALA A 25 -4.69 -2.34 11.29
N LEU A 26 -4.35 -1.24 10.61
CA LEU A 26 -3.28 -1.21 9.61
C LEU A 26 -1.90 -1.47 10.23
N CYS A 27 -1.59 -0.83 11.37
CA CYS A 27 -0.32 -1.03 12.07
C CYS A 27 -0.17 -2.48 12.57
N GLU A 28 -1.22 -3.04 13.17
CA GLU A 28 -1.25 -4.43 13.66
C GLU A 28 -1.16 -5.44 12.50
N GLY A 29 -1.73 -5.10 11.33
CA GLY A 29 -1.61 -5.89 10.11
C GLY A 29 -0.26 -5.77 9.40
N GLY A 30 0.70 -5.01 9.96
CA GLY A 30 2.06 -4.89 9.42
C GLY A 30 2.23 -3.81 8.34
N LEU A 31 1.26 -2.92 8.15
CA LEU A 31 1.29 -1.87 7.14
C LEU A 31 1.05 -0.47 7.77
N PRO A 32 2.01 0.08 8.53
CA PRO A 32 1.85 1.35 9.22
C PRO A 32 1.99 2.56 8.27
N CYS A 33 1.16 2.60 7.23
CA CYS A 33 1.08 3.72 6.30
C CYS A 33 -0.35 3.87 5.75
N ALA A 34 -0.70 5.09 5.29
CA ALA A 34 -2.00 5.38 4.67
C ALA A 34 -1.96 6.66 3.81
N GLU A 35 -2.74 6.68 2.73
CA GLU A 35 -3.12 7.87 1.95
C GLU A 35 -4.59 8.19 2.27
N VAL A 36 -4.87 9.21 3.09
CA VAL A 36 -6.23 9.66 3.41
C VAL A 36 -6.69 10.66 2.36
N THR A 37 -7.77 10.35 1.62
CA THR A 37 -8.21 11.18 0.50
C THR A 37 -9.08 12.36 0.93
N PHE A 38 -8.82 13.54 0.38
CA PHE A 38 -9.61 14.78 0.55
C PHE A 38 -10.89 14.75 -0.30
N ARG A 39 -11.61 13.62 -0.27
CA ARG A 39 -12.91 13.43 -0.95
C ARG A 39 -14.11 13.69 -0.04
N THR A 40 -13.87 13.88 1.24
CA THR A 40 -14.88 14.16 2.27
C THR A 40 -14.38 15.24 3.20
N GLY A 41 -15.28 15.86 3.96
CA GLY A 41 -14.91 16.85 4.98
C GLY A 41 -14.20 16.26 6.21
N ALA A 42 -14.13 14.94 6.33
CA ALA A 42 -13.49 14.26 7.46
C ALA A 42 -11.95 14.16 7.34
N ALA A 43 -11.37 14.42 6.14
CA ALA A 43 -9.99 14.09 5.84
C ALA A 43 -8.96 14.70 6.81
N GLU A 44 -9.05 15.98 7.12
CA GLU A 44 -8.12 16.66 8.04
C GLU A 44 -8.16 16.07 9.44
N ALA A 45 -9.37 15.94 10.00
CA ALA A 45 -9.57 15.35 11.31
C ALA A 45 -9.14 13.87 11.34
N ALA A 46 -9.37 13.13 10.26
CA ALA A 46 -8.94 11.74 10.13
C ALA A 46 -7.41 11.60 10.16
N ILE A 47 -6.68 12.43 9.41
CA ILE A 47 -5.20 12.44 9.44
C ILE A 47 -4.71 12.70 10.87
N LYS A 48 -5.24 13.72 11.53
CA LYS A 48 -4.89 14.06 12.92
C LYS A 48 -5.17 12.90 13.87
N ASN A 49 -6.33 12.25 13.74
CA ASN A 49 -6.72 11.12 14.59
C ASN A 49 -5.81 9.89 14.35
N MET A 50 -5.44 9.59 13.09
CA MET A 50 -4.47 8.54 12.78
C MET A 50 -3.10 8.82 13.42
N LYS A 51 -2.57 10.03 13.24
CA LYS A 51 -1.28 10.44 13.83
C LYS A 51 -1.30 10.42 15.36
N THR A 52 -2.44 10.74 15.97
CA THR A 52 -2.62 10.67 17.43
C THR A 52 -2.66 9.22 17.92
N ALA A 53 -3.36 8.33 17.20
CA ALA A 53 -3.52 6.93 17.57
C ALA A 53 -2.24 6.10 17.32
N CYS A 54 -1.51 6.42 16.25
CA CYS A 54 -0.29 5.73 15.82
C CYS A 54 0.75 6.77 15.37
N PRO A 55 1.51 7.39 16.28
CA PRO A 55 2.44 8.50 15.98
C PRO A 55 3.50 8.17 14.93
N ASP A 56 3.96 6.92 14.88
CA ASP A 56 5.01 6.45 13.96
C ASP A 56 4.46 6.04 12.58
N MET A 57 3.14 5.98 12.41
CA MET A 57 2.49 5.68 11.15
C MET A 57 2.78 6.75 10.11
N LEU A 58 3.16 6.35 8.90
CA LEU A 58 3.34 7.25 7.76
C LEU A 58 1.98 7.61 7.17
N VAL A 59 1.47 8.80 7.43
CA VAL A 59 0.18 9.26 6.92
C VAL A 59 0.38 10.36 5.88
N GLY A 60 -0.24 10.19 4.71
CA GLY A 60 -0.28 11.19 3.65
C GLY A 60 -1.71 11.62 3.31
N ALA A 61 -1.82 12.74 2.61
CA ALA A 61 -3.07 13.28 2.10
C ALA A 61 -3.19 13.01 0.60
N GLY A 62 -4.26 12.33 0.19
CA GLY A 62 -4.57 12.05 -1.22
C GLY A 62 -5.71 12.91 -1.76
N THR A 63 -5.82 12.95 -3.09
CA THR A 63 -6.84 13.75 -3.79
C THR A 63 -6.77 15.25 -3.42
N VAL A 64 -5.54 15.74 -3.21
CA VAL A 64 -5.30 17.15 -2.92
C VAL A 64 -5.32 17.93 -4.23
N LEU A 65 -6.19 18.94 -4.33
CA LEU A 65 -6.49 19.68 -5.56
C LEU A 65 -6.17 21.19 -5.47
N THR A 66 -5.86 21.70 -4.27
CA THR A 66 -5.58 23.11 -4.04
C THR A 66 -4.41 23.28 -3.05
N VAL A 67 -3.74 24.43 -3.11
CA VAL A 67 -2.69 24.81 -2.14
C VAL A 67 -3.27 24.85 -0.72
N GLN A 68 -4.49 25.36 -0.54
CA GLN A 68 -5.13 25.38 0.78
C GLN A 68 -5.29 23.97 1.37
N GLN A 69 -5.62 22.98 0.53
CA GLN A 69 -5.68 21.58 1.01
C GLN A 69 -4.31 21.04 1.37
N VAL A 70 -3.23 21.47 0.69
CA VAL A 70 -1.86 21.13 1.10
C VAL A 70 -1.56 21.66 2.50
N GLU A 71 -1.85 22.95 2.74
CA GLU A 71 -1.63 23.60 4.05
C GLU A 71 -2.40 22.88 5.15
N ASN A 72 -3.67 22.62 4.92
CA ASN A 72 -4.54 21.91 5.88
C ASN A 72 -4.03 20.50 6.17
N ALA A 73 -3.62 19.77 5.13
CA ALA A 73 -3.08 18.41 5.27
C ALA A 73 -1.80 18.39 6.12
N VAL A 74 -0.86 19.29 5.84
CA VAL A 74 0.39 19.41 6.59
C VAL A 74 0.13 19.81 8.04
N ALA A 75 -0.76 20.76 8.27
CA ALA A 75 -1.17 21.18 9.61
C ALA A 75 -1.85 20.05 10.40
N ALA A 76 -2.56 19.13 9.72
CA ALA A 76 -3.14 17.93 10.31
C ALA A 76 -2.11 16.83 10.60
N GLY A 77 -0.87 16.94 10.09
CA GLY A 77 0.22 15.98 10.32
C GLY A 77 0.50 15.05 9.14
N ALA A 78 0.02 15.37 7.93
CA ALA A 78 0.38 14.61 6.73
C ALA A 78 1.88 14.78 6.42
N GLU A 79 2.58 13.67 6.15
CA GLU A 79 4.00 13.63 5.84
C GLU A 79 4.28 13.63 4.32
N PHE A 80 3.27 13.38 3.51
CA PHE A 80 3.34 13.47 2.05
C PHE A 80 1.98 13.84 1.45
N ILE A 81 2.03 14.45 0.27
CA ILE A 81 0.86 14.87 -0.50
C ILE A 81 0.76 14.03 -1.77
N VAL A 82 -0.46 13.69 -2.17
CA VAL A 82 -0.75 12.97 -3.41
C VAL A 82 -1.89 13.69 -4.14
N SER A 83 -1.71 13.99 -5.40
CA SER A 83 -2.76 14.54 -6.26
C SER A 83 -3.16 13.57 -7.37
N PRO A 84 -4.41 13.59 -7.85
CA PRO A 84 -4.85 12.71 -8.93
C PRO A 84 -4.28 13.08 -10.30
N GLY A 85 -3.90 14.34 -10.47
CA GLY A 85 -3.29 14.89 -11.67
C GLY A 85 -2.16 15.84 -11.30
N LEU A 86 -1.51 16.41 -12.30
CA LEU A 86 -0.44 17.37 -12.11
C LEU A 86 -1.01 18.79 -12.10
N ASN A 87 -0.85 19.51 -10.99
CA ASN A 87 -1.18 20.91 -10.85
C ASN A 87 0.10 21.71 -10.57
N PRO A 88 0.55 22.58 -11.50
CA PRO A 88 1.77 23.36 -11.34
C PRO A 88 1.82 24.25 -10.10
N ASP A 89 0.68 24.80 -9.66
CA ASP A 89 0.63 25.66 -8.49
C ASP A 89 0.89 24.89 -7.20
N ILE A 90 0.33 23.67 -7.10
CA ILE A 90 0.57 22.77 -5.98
C ILE A 90 2.05 22.31 -5.99
N LEU A 91 2.57 21.93 -7.16
CA LEU A 91 3.98 21.53 -7.29
C LEU A 91 4.93 22.62 -6.86
N LYS A 92 4.68 23.86 -7.33
CA LYS A 92 5.47 25.03 -6.97
C LYS A 92 5.43 25.25 -5.45
N TYR A 93 4.25 25.27 -4.87
CA TYR A 93 4.07 25.47 -3.43
C TYR A 93 4.81 24.38 -2.62
N CYS A 94 4.63 23.13 -2.98
CA CYS A 94 5.30 22.01 -2.29
C CYS A 94 6.83 22.10 -2.40
N ALA A 95 7.36 22.47 -3.58
CA ALA A 95 8.79 22.64 -3.79
C ALA A 95 9.37 23.79 -2.94
N GLU A 96 8.68 24.94 -2.89
CA GLU A 96 9.11 26.11 -2.10
C GLU A 96 9.08 25.85 -0.58
N HIS A 97 8.20 24.94 -0.11
CA HIS A 97 8.04 24.61 1.31
C HIS A 97 8.65 23.27 1.73
N ASN A 98 9.40 22.60 0.84
CA ASN A 98 10.00 21.28 1.07
C ASN A 98 8.97 20.21 1.49
N ILE A 99 7.77 20.26 0.91
CA ILE A 99 6.69 19.28 1.14
C ILE A 99 6.81 18.17 0.09
N LEU A 100 6.88 16.91 0.54
CA LEU A 100 6.91 15.77 -0.35
C LEU A 100 5.57 15.63 -1.09
N ILE A 101 5.62 15.65 -2.42
CA ILE A 101 4.44 15.45 -3.27
C ILE A 101 4.66 14.34 -4.30
N LEU A 102 3.64 13.52 -4.53
CA LEU A 102 3.53 12.54 -5.58
C LEU A 102 2.39 12.97 -6.53
N PRO A 103 2.68 13.78 -7.56
CA PRO A 103 1.65 14.26 -8.48
C PRO A 103 1.20 13.17 -9.43
N GLY A 104 -0.08 13.18 -9.80
CA GLY A 104 -0.63 12.29 -10.82
C GLY A 104 -0.09 12.63 -12.19
N CYS A 105 0.55 11.66 -12.85
CA CYS A 105 1.10 11.77 -14.19
C CYS A 105 0.65 10.57 -15.01
N ALA A 106 0.04 10.81 -16.18
CA ALA A 106 -0.46 9.76 -17.07
C ALA A 106 0.13 9.84 -18.49
N ASN A 107 1.01 10.81 -18.74
CA ASN A 107 1.65 11.04 -20.03
C ASN A 107 3.04 11.68 -19.89
N PRO A 108 3.87 11.73 -20.95
CA PRO A 108 5.21 12.32 -20.93
C PRO A 108 5.23 13.78 -20.49
N SER A 109 4.29 14.61 -20.95
CA SER A 109 4.28 16.04 -20.62
C SER A 109 4.08 16.29 -19.11
N ASP A 110 3.26 15.45 -18.45
CA ASP A 110 3.11 15.51 -17.00
C ASP A 110 4.42 15.17 -16.29
N ILE A 111 5.11 14.11 -16.75
CA ILE A 111 6.40 13.69 -16.18
C ILE A 111 7.45 14.80 -16.33
N GLU A 112 7.53 15.43 -17.50
CA GLU A 112 8.47 16.54 -17.73
C GLU A 112 8.17 17.74 -16.83
N GLN A 113 6.90 18.06 -16.64
CA GLN A 113 6.50 19.09 -15.68
C GLN A 113 6.88 18.72 -14.24
N ALA A 114 6.66 17.48 -13.82
CA ALA A 114 7.07 17.00 -12.50
C ALA A 114 8.59 17.13 -12.29
N ILE A 115 9.39 16.70 -13.28
CA ILE A 115 10.85 16.84 -13.28
C ILE A 115 11.29 18.30 -13.11
N LYS A 116 10.62 19.24 -13.78
CA LYS A 116 10.93 20.67 -13.69
C LYS A 116 10.87 21.21 -12.25
N TYR A 117 10.01 20.62 -11.41
CA TYR A 117 9.87 20.98 -9.99
C TYR A 117 10.68 20.05 -9.06
N GLY A 118 11.59 19.23 -9.60
CA GLY A 118 12.46 18.36 -8.81
C GLY A 118 11.76 17.10 -8.26
N VAL A 119 10.61 16.74 -8.82
CA VAL A 119 9.87 15.54 -8.36
C VAL A 119 10.55 14.28 -8.93
N GLU A 120 10.92 13.37 -8.05
CA GLU A 120 11.56 12.10 -8.40
C GLU A 120 10.56 10.93 -8.45
N VAL A 121 9.42 11.05 -7.78
CA VAL A 121 8.39 10.01 -7.71
C VAL A 121 7.04 10.57 -8.14
N VAL A 122 6.45 9.98 -9.16
CA VAL A 122 5.12 10.37 -9.66
C VAL A 122 4.07 9.29 -9.37
N LYS A 123 2.85 9.70 -9.07
CA LYS A 123 1.71 8.81 -9.05
C LYS A 123 1.27 8.53 -10.48
N PHE A 124 1.18 7.25 -10.86
CA PHE A 124 0.58 6.85 -12.14
C PHE A 124 -0.88 6.47 -11.93
N PHE A 125 -1.81 7.31 -12.44
CA PHE A 125 -3.23 7.17 -12.17
C PHE A 125 -4.09 7.62 -13.36
N PRO A 126 -5.18 6.89 -13.65
CA PRO A 126 -5.63 5.59 -13.11
C PRO A 126 -4.91 4.40 -13.80
N ALA A 127 -4.09 3.65 -13.04
CA ALA A 127 -3.06 2.77 -13.58
C ALA A 127 -3.56 1.74 -14.62
N GLU A 128 -4.49 0.88 -14.24
CA GLU A 128 -5.00 -0.17 -15.14
C GLU A 128 -5.73 0.43 -16.36
N ALA A 129 -6.53 1.49 -16.16
CA ALA A 129 -7.31 2.11 -17.23
C ALA A 129 -6.45 2.77 -18.32
N VAL A 130 -5.20 3.17 -17.98
CA VAL A 130 -4.29 3.84 -18.93
C VAL A 130 -3.13 2.93 -19.39
N GLY A 131 -3.26 1.61 -19.24
CA GLY A 131 -2.38 0.61 -19.83
C GLY A 131 -1.42 -0.09 -18.88
N GLY A 132 -1.61 0.10 -17.56
CA GLY A 132 -0.96 -0.71 -16.53
C GLY A 132 0.56 -0.66 -16.54
N VAL A 133 1.18 -1.73 -16.08
CA VAL A 133 2.65 -1.84 -15.99
C VAL A 133 3.34 -1.68 -17.35
N LYS A 134 2.68 -2.05 -18.46
CA LYS A 134 3.24 -1.87 -19.82
C LYS A 134 3.41 -0.39 -20.18
N ALA A 135 2.39 0.43 -19.86
CA ALA A 135 2.46 1.88 -20.09
C ALA A 135 3.53 2.53 -19.21
N ILE A 136 3.63 2.12 -17.94
CA ILE A 136 4.68 2.62 -17.04
C ILE A 136 6.07 2.30 -17.59
N LYS A 137 6.33 1.06 -18.03
CA LYS A 137 7.61 0.65 -18.61
C LYS A 137 7.96 1.47 -19.85
N ALA A 138 7.00 1.71 -20.75
CA ALA A 138 7.20 2.52 -21.94
C ALA A 138 7.51 3.99 -21.59
N MET A 139 6.78 4.58 -20.63
CA MET A 139 7.02 5.95 -20.19
C MET A 139 8.31 6.11 -19.38
N ALA A 140 8.70 5.10 -18.61
CA ALA A 140 9.92 5.13 -17.81
C ALA A 140 11.20 5.14 -18.68
N ALA A 141 11.14 4.61 -19.90
CA ALA A 141 12.32 4.45 -20.76
C ALA A 141 13.09 5.76 -21.00
N PRO A 142 12.48 6.91 -21.36
CA PRO A 142 13.19 8.17 -21.56
C PRO A 142 13.52 8.91 -20.24
N TYR A 143 12.94 8.56 -19.11
CA TYR A 143 13.04 9.31 -17.83
C TYR A 143 13.73 8.49 -16.74
N ASN A 144 15.03 8.25 -16.87
CA ASN A 144 15.80 7.36 -15.99
C ASN A 144 15.76 7.73 -14.50
N GLN A 145 15.55 8.99 -14.15
CA GLN A 145 15.53 9.50 -12.78
C GLN A 145 14.16 9.39 -12.10
N VAL A 146 13.08 9.14 -12.87
CA VAL A 146 11.71 9.12 -12.30
C VAL A 146 11.30 7.72 -11.86
N LYS A 147 10.72 7.61 -10.69
CA LYS A 147 10.07 6.42 -10.13
C LYS A 147 8.58 6.61 -10.09
N PHE A 148 7.84 5.50 -9.92
CA PHE A 148 6.40 5.48 -10.04
C PHE A 148 5.74 4.88 -8.81
N MET A 149 4.56 5.42 -8.47
CA MET A 149 3.60 4.84 -7.54
C MET A 149 2.25 4.67 -8.25
N PRO A 150 2.04 3.54 -8.95
CA PRO A 150 0.77 3.29 -9.63
C PRO A 150 -0.38 3.14 -8.64
N THR A 151 -1.57 3.65 -9.02
CA THR A 151 -2.81 3.56 -8.27
C THR A 151 -3.99 3.43 -9.23
N GLY A 152 -5.00 2.63 -8.86
CA GLY A 152 -6.22 2.44 -9.65
C GLY A 152 -6.24 1.11 -10.40
N GLY A 153 -7.13 0.21 -9.98
CA GLY A 153 -7.28 -1.13 -10.51
C GLY A 153 -6.28 -2.15 -9.98
N ILE A 154 -5.41 -1.75 -9.04
CA ILE A 154 -4.44 -2.66 -8.41
C ILE A 154 -5.12 -3.47 -7.31
N ASN A 155 -4.82 -4.77 -7.28
CA ASN A 155 -5.43 -5.77 -6.40
C ASN A 155 -4.43 -6.91 -6.14
N PRO A 156 -4.74 -7.90 -5.28
CA PRO A 156 -3.82 -8.99 -4.95
C PRO A 156 -3.33 -9.81 -6.14
N SER A 157 -4.11 -9.89 -7.24
CA SER A 157 -3.74 -10.70 -8.41
C SER A 157 -2.73 -10.04 -9.33
N ASN A 158 -2.57 -8.70 -9.29
CA ASN A 158 -1.69 -7.96 -10.19
C ASN A 158 -0.61 -7.11 -9.49
N VAL A 159 -0.67 -6.94 -8.19
CA VAL A 159 0.26 -6.07 -7.44
C VAL A 159 1.73 -6.48 -7.64
N ASN A 160 2.02 -7.78 -7.67
CA ASN A 160 3.38 -8.28 -7.84
C ASN A 160 3.92 -8.08 -9.27
N ASP A 161 3.06 -8.03 -10.29
CA ASP A 161 3.47 -7.68 -11.66
C ASP A 161 4.00 -6.23 -11.70
N TYR A 162 3.35 -5.34 -10.95
CA TYR A 162 3.83 -3.97 -10.78
C TYR A 162 5.12 -3.90 -9.99
N LEU A 163 5.17 -4.50 -8.81
CA LEU A 163 6.33 -4.45 -7.91
C LEU A 163 7.57 -5.15 -8.48
N SER A 164 7.41 -6.04 -9.46
CA SER A 164 8.52 -6.66 -10.18
C SER A 164 9.34 -5.65 -11.01
N PHE A 165 8.80 -4.46 -11.31
CA PHE A 165 9.53 -3.43 -12.03
C PHE A 165 10.22 -2.47 -11.07
N GLU A 166 11.55 -2.47 -11.05
CA GLU A 166 12.41 -1.74 -10.10
C GLU A 166 12.14 -0.23 -9.98
N ARG A 167 11.48 0.35 -11.00
CA ARG A 167 11.10 1.78 -11.01
C ARG A 167 9.78 2.04 -10.29
N ILE A 168 9.08 1.03 -9.86
CA ILE A 168 7.88 1.14 -9.02
C ILE A 168 8.29 0.98 -7.57
N ILE A 169 8.08 2.04 -6.77
CA ILE A 169 8.48 2.05 -5.37
C ILE A 169 7.42 1.48 -4.43
N ALA A 170 6.17 1.59 -4.80
CA ALA A 170 5.00 1.08 -4.07
C ALA A 170 3.77 1.15 -4.97
N CYS A 171 2.70 0.46 -4.60
CA CYS A 171 1.40 0.52 -5.26
C CYS A 171 0.34 1.09 -4.31
N GLY A 172 -0.47 2.04 -4.79
CA GLY A 172 -1.65 2.49 -4.06
C GLY A 172 -2.83 1.54 -4.28
N GLY A 173 -3.48 1.10 -3.21
CA GLY A 173 -4.59 0.16 -3.28
C GLY A 173 -5.67 0.37 -2.24
N THR A 174 -6.87 -0.17 -2.50
CA THR A 174 -8.03 -0.03 -1.60
C THR A 174 -8.54 -1.37 -1.08
N TRP A 175 -8.05 -2.50 -1.60
CA TRP A 175 -8.59 -3.83 -1.29
C TRP A 175 -8.44 -4.27 0.16
N MET A 176 -7.43 -3.76 0.88
CA MET A 176 -7.22 -4.04 2.30
C MET A 176 -8.06 -3.13 3.23
N VAL A 177 -8.68 -2.08 2.68
CA VAL A 177 -9.49 -1.10 3.43
C VAL A 177 -10.86 -0.87 2.76
N PRO A 178 -11.66 -1.94 2.55
CA PRO A 178 -12.96 -1.81 1.90
C PRO A 178 -13.91 -0.96 2.74
N GLY A 179 -14.65 -0.08 2.08
CA GLY A 179 -15.51 0.90 2.76
C GLY A 179 -16.66 0.30 3.56
N ASP A 180 -17.14 -0.86 3.17
CA ASP A 180 -18.18 -1.62 3.89
C ASP A 180 -17.69 -2.15 5.25
N LEU A 181 -16.45 -2.64 5.34
CA LEU A 181 -15.85 -3.04 6.61
C LEU A 181 -15.61 -1.83 7.53
N ILE A 182 -15.18 -0.69 6.96
CA ILE A 182 -15.02 0.56 7.72
C ILE A 182 -16.38 0.98 8.28
N ALA A 183 -17.42 1.04 7.44
CA ALA A 183 -18.76 1.42 7.86
C ALA A 183 -19.39 0.46 8.88
N ALA A 184 -19.01 -0.82 8.83
CA ALA A 184 -19.44 -1.83 9.82
C ALA A 184 -18.62 -1.79 11.11
N GLY A 185 -17.51 -1.04 11.17
CA GLY A 185 -16.57 -1.04 12.29
C GLY A 185 -15.79 -2.36 12.43
N ASP A 186 -15.72 -3.16 11.36
CA ASP A 186 -14.96 -4.43 11.36
C ASP A 186 -13.47 -4.20 11.11
N TYR A 187 -12.80 -3.61 12.08
CA TYR A 187 -11.36 -3.36 12.01
C TYR A 187 -10.52 -4.63 12.14
N ASN A 188 -11.10 -5.71 12.69
CA ASN A 188 -10.43 -7.01 12.72
C ASN A 188 -10.39 -7.64 11.32
N GLY A 189 -11.46 -7.50 10.53
CA GLY A 189 -11.46 -7.86 9.11
C GLY A 189 -10.43 -7.07 8.31
N ILE A 190 -10.34 -5.76 8.54
CA ILE A 190 -9.33 -4.89 7.91
C ILE A 190 -7.91 -5.33 8.29
N ARG A 191 -7.63 -5.63 9.56
CA ARG A 191 -6.32 -6.15 9.99
C ARG A 191 -5.94 -7.41 9.22
N LYS A 192 -6.86 -8.38 9.10
CA LYS A 192 -6.62 -9.62 8.35
C LYS A 192 -6.33 -9.36 6.86
N LEU A 193 -7.14 -8.52 6.20
CA LEU A 193 -6.90 -8.14 4.80
C LEU A 193 -5.54 -7.43 4.61
N THR A 194 -5.12 -6.66 5.61
CA THR A 194 -3.82 -6.00 5.62
C THR A 194 -2.68 -7.02 5.75
N GLU A 195 -2.80 -8.00 6.67
CA GLU A 195 -1.85 -9.12 6.79
C GLU A 195 -1.74 -9.90 5.48
N GLU A 196 -2.86 -10.22 4.85
CA GLU A 196 -2.90 -10.91 3.55
C GLU A 196 -2.23 -10.07 2.45
N ALA A 197 -2.45 -8.75 2.43
CA ALA A 197 -1.80 -7.86 1.47
C ALA A 197 -0.28 -7.83 1.66
N VAL A 198 0.20 -7.76 2.90
CA VAL A 198 1.63 -7.83 3.24
C VAL A 198 2.22 -9.17 2.81
N HIS A 199 1.57 -10.30 3.13
CA HIS A 199 2.03 -11.62 2.71
C HIS A 199 2.10 -11.74 1.18
N THR A 200 1.11 -11.19 0.47
CA THR A 200 1.07 -11.21 -1.00
C THR A 200 2.30 -10.54 -1.60
N ILE A 201 2.69 -9.35 -1.12
CA ILE A 201 3.84 -8.63 -1.69
C ILE A 201 5.19 -9.18 -1.26
N LEU A 202 5.28 -9.77 -0.08
CA LEU A 202 6.51 -10.41 0.37
C LEU A 202 6.83 -11.70 -0.41
N GLY A 203 5.81 -12.32 -1.01
CA GLY A 203 5.98 -13.53 -1.81
C GLY A 203 6.51 -14.72 -1.02
N PHE A 204 6.40 -14.70 0.31
CA PHE A 204 6.79 -15.82 1.13
C PHE A 204 5.76 -16.93 1.01
N HIS A 205 6.18 -18.03 0.44
CA HIS A 205 5.44 -19.28 0.45
C HIS A 205 6.24 -20.28 1.28
N LEU A 206 5.61 -20.85 2.30
CA LEU A 206 6.19 -22.00 2.99
C LEU A 206 6.23 -23.17 2.00
N ALA A 207 7.42 -23.48 1.48
CA ALA A 207 7.58 -24.55 0.51
C ALA A 207 7.45 -25.93 1.19
N HIS A 208 8.14 -26.10 2.30
CA HIS A 208 8.04 -27.29 3.15
C HIS A 208 8.69 -27.02 4.50
N VAL A 209 8.28 -27.78 5.50
CA VAL A 209 8.97 -27.89 6.80
C VAL A 209 9.50 -29.32 6.89
N GLY A 210 10.81 -29.47 7.06
CA GLY A 210 11.43 -30.74 7.32
C GLY A 210 11.63 -30.94 8.83
N ILE A 211 10.98 -31.91 9.43
CA ILE A 211 11.18 -32.28 10.82
C ILE A 211 11.71 -33.72 10.86
N ASN A 212 12.88 -33.90 11.45
CA ASN A 212 13.45 -35.23 11.63
C ASN A 212 12.76 -35.89 12.83
N CYS A 213 12.08 -37.00 12.57
CA CYS A 213 11.44 -37.83 13.59
C CYS A 213 12.18 -39.16 13.70
N GLU A 214 12.13 -39.81 14.86
CA GLU A 214 12.83 -41.09 15.10
C GLU A 214 12.14 -42.27 14.40
N ASN A 215 10.83 -42.18 14.17
CA ASN A 215 10.01 -43.19 13.55
C ASN A 215 8.77 -42.60 12.85
N ALA A 216 8.01 -43.44 12.13
CA ALA A 216 6.83 -43.04 11.39
C ALA A 216 5.66 -42.54 12.30
N GLU A 217 5.52 -43.09 13.49
CA GLU A 217 4.45 -42.75 14.44
C GLU A 217 4.65 -41.31 14.94
N ASP A 218 5.89 -40.93 15.27
CA ASP A 218 6.25 -39.57 15.66
C ASP A 218 6.07 -38.60 14.50
N ALA A 219 6.40 -39.01 13.26
CA ALA A 219 6.21 -38.20 12.07
C ALA A 219 4.71 -37.87 11.82
N HIS A 220 3.84 -38.88 11.96
CA HIS A 220 2.40 -38.67 11.83
C HIS A 220 1.86 -37.74 12.95
N ALA A 221 2.27 -37.94 14.20
CA ALA A 221 1.86 -37.11 15.31
C ALA A 221 2.27 -35.63 15.11
N VAL A 222 3.48 -35.40 14.57
CA VAL A 222 3.95 -34.04 14.23
C VAL A 222 3.15 -33.47 13.07
N ALA A 223 2.88 -34.22 12.01
CA ALA A 223 2.06 -33.78 10.88
C ALA A 223 0.65 -33.39 11.32
N ASP A 224 -0.01 -34.20 12.14
CA ASP A 224 -1.33 -33.91 12.70
C ASP A 224 -1.34 -32.65 13.55
N ALA A 225 -0.29 -32.45 14.36
CA ALA A 225 -0.16 -31.23 15.17
C ALA A 225 0.02 -29.98 14.29
N PHE A 226 0.81 -30.07 13.21
CA PHE A 226 0.98 -28.97 12.25
C PHE A 226 -0.31 -28.67 11.50
N GLU A 227 -1.08 -29.69 11.11
CA GLU A 227 -2.39 -29.50 10.49
C GLU A 227 -3.37 -28.79 11.44
N GLN A 228 -3.38 -29.17 12.71
CA GLN A 228 -4.25 -28.55 13.72
C GLN A 228 -3.86 -27.11 14.05
N ILE A 229 -2.55 -26.82 14.13
CA ILE A 229 -2.07 -25.48 14.56
C ILE A 229 -2.05 -24.50 13.40
N PHE A 230 -1.64 -24.92 12.21
CA PHE A 230 -1.36 -24.06 11.06
C PHE A 230 -2.32 -24.27 9.89
N GLY A 231 -3.20 -25.27 9.91
CA GLY A 231 -4.12 -25.60 8.82
C GLY A 231 -3.45 -26.18 7.56
N PHE A 232 -2.20 -26.62 7.66
CA PHE A 232 -1.50 -27.29 6.54
C PHE A 232 -2.02 -28.71 6.37
N LYS A 233 -2.21 -29.13 5.13
CA LYS A 233 -2.51 -30.53 4.84
C LYS A 233 -1.23 -31.29 4.63
N ALA A 234 -1.03 -32.35 5.41
CA ALA A 234 0.05 -33.30 5.18
C ALA A 234 -0.18 -34.07 3.86
N ASN A 235 0.85 -34.16 3.01
CA ASN A 235 0.84 -34.98 1.81
C ASN A 235 1.91 -36.03 1.92
N GLU A 236 1.55 -37.28 1.78
CA GLU A 236 2.50 -38.36 1.69
C GLU A 236 3.26 -38.30 0.35
N ASN A 237 4.59 -38.26 0.42
CA ASN A 237 5.43 -38.37 -0.76
C ASN A 237 5.90 -39.83 -0.86
N PRO A 238 5.51 -40.59 -1.91
CA PRO A 238 5.86 -42.00 -2.04
C PRO A 238 7.38 -42.27 -2.17
N ASN A 239 8.19 -41.23 -2.36
CA ASN A 239 9.64 -41.33 -2.51
C ASN A 239 10.41 -40.92 -1.24
N SER A 240 9.75 -40.56 -0.15
CA SER A 240 10.37 -40.34 1.16
C SER A 240 9.62 -41.12 2.22
N ILE A 241 10.37 -41.73 3.13
CA ILE A 241 9.80 -42.52 4.23
C ILE A 241 9.05 -41.60 5.24
N PHE A 242 9.31 -40.30 5.19
CA PHE A 242 8.75 -39.26 6.06
C PHE A 242 8.52 -37.99 5.25
N SER A 243 7.31 -37.78 4.75
CA SER A 243 6.92 -36.52 4.15
C SER A 243 5.56 -36.11 4.67
N ALA A 244 5.53 -35.00 5.41
CA ALA A 244 4.34 -34.23 5.68
C ALA A 244 4.38 -32.94 4.88
#